data_2f7f73517609f4d0fe5531d329a7c738
#
_entry.id   2f7f73517609f4d0fe5531d329a7c738
#
_cell.length_a   1.000
_cell.length_b   1.000
_cell.length_c   1.000
_cell.angle_alpha   90.00
_cell.angle_beta   90.00
_cell.angle_gamma   90.00
#
_symmetry.space_group_name_H-M   'P 1'
#
loop_
_entity.id
_entity.type
_entity.pdbx_description
1 polymer ?
#
loop_
_entity_poly.entity_id
_entity_poly.type
_entity_poly.pdbx_seq_one_letter_code
_entity_poly.pdbx_strand_id
1 'polypeptide(L)'
;MSKKAIQIHTKNIIFCLLGTFLIGVGVNAFIIPANLGEGGTVGISLNLKYTLGLSPALTSFIINIILIAVGWKYLSKTTAIYTLITVIASSVWLALTESFNLHLQSDFINSIFGGAFIGIGTGFVISARSTLGGTSVIAKIIDKYTEVKTSQALFVLDTLIVLSFLITIDIENVLYTIVMLFIVEKCMAFVIEGFNPKKAITIISEYNGEISDQIHYETGRGSTLLNGVGGYERRQTNVLYVVVPQNQLARIKKIVNAHDSNAFLVIHDVRDVLGNGFMKMQ
;
A
#
# COMPACT_ATOMS: atom_id res chain seq x y z
N MET A 1 12.82 11.09 -25.45
CA MET A 1 12.03 11.10 -24.19
C MET A 1 12.00 12.53 -23.63
N SER A 2 10.87 13.04 -23.17
CA SER A 2 10.82 14.38 -22.55
C SER A 2 11.58 14.36 -21.22
N LYS A 3 12.17 15.50 -20.79
CA LYS A 3 12.84 15.63 -19.47
C LYS A 3 11.96 15.13 -18.33
N LYS A 4 10.65 15.34 -18.41
CA LYS A 4 9.67 14.89 -17.42
C LYS A 4 9.52 13.35 -17.37
N ALA A 5 9.58 12.69 -18.53
CA ALA A 5 9.54 11.22 -18.57
C ALA A 5 10.79 10.60 -17.95
N ILE A 6 11.98 11.18 -18.20
CA ILE A 6 13.24 10.72 -17.58
C ILE A 6 13.16 10.85 -16.05
N GLN A 7 12.69 11.99 -15.54
CA GLN A 7 12.54 12.19 -14.08
C GLN A 7 11.61 11.15 -13.43
N ILE A 8 10.49 10.80 -14.08
CA ILE A 8 9.55 9.78 -13.57
C ILE A 8 10.22 8.41 -13.53
N HIS A 9 10.92 8.02 -14.59
CA HIS A 9 11.65 6.74 -14.64
C HIS A 9 12.74 6.66 -13.56
N THR A 10 13.55 7.72 -13.41
CA THR A 10 14.59 7.79 -12.37
C THR A 10 13.99 7.66 -10.97
N LYS A 11 12.90 8.37 -10.67
CA LYS A 11 12.20 8.27 -9.39
C LYS A 11 11.73 6.84 -9.14
N ASN A 12 11.11 6.20 -10.12
CA ASN A 12 10.58 4.85 -9.97
C ASN A 12 11.72 3.82 -9.73
N ILE A 13 12.84 3.95 -10.42
CA ILE A 13 14.00 3.08 -10.19
C ILE A 13 14.56 3.27 -8.77
N ILE A 14 14.70 4.51 -8.31
CA ILE A 14 15.15 4.80 -6.94
C ILE A 14 14.18 4.16 -5.92
N PHE A 15 12.87 4.27 -6.14
CA PHE A 15 11.88 3.68 -5.26
C PHE A 15 11.95 2.14 -5.26
N CYS A 16 12.19 1.50 -6.41
CA CYS A 16 12.42 0.05 -6.47
C CYS A 16 13.67 -0.34 -5.67
N LEU A 17 14.79 0.38 -5.84
CA LEU A 17 16.05 0.07 -5.15
C LEU A 17 15.96 0.29 -3.64
N LEU A 18 15.41 1.43 -3.18
CA LEU A 18 15.22 1.72 -1.77
C LEU A 18 14.22 0.77 -1.12
N GLY A 19 13.10 0.48 -1.81
CA GLY A 19 12.10 -0.43 -1.32
C GLY A 19 12.64 -1.83 -1.11
N THR A 20 13.38 -2.38 -2.09
CA THR A 20 13.99 -3.71 -1.99
C THR A 20 15.12 -3.77 -0.97
N PHE A 21 15.88 -2.68 -0.77
CA PHE A 21 16.86 -2.58 0.31
C PHE A 21 16.20 -2.71 1.69
N LEU A 22 15.11 -1.94 1.94
CA LEU A 22 14.36 -2.03 3.20
C LEU A 22 13.81 -3.44 3.43
N ILE A 23 13.28 -4.10 2.37
CA ILE A 23 12.80 -5.47 2.46
C ILE A 23 13.95 -6.42 2.82
N GLY A 24 15.10 -6.31 2.15
CA GLY A 24 16.28 -7.13 2.46
C GLY A 24 16.73 -7.01 3.91
N VAL A 25 16.81 -5.78 4.43
CA VAL A 25 17.10 -5.50 5.85
C VAL A 25 16.02 -6.10 6.75
N GLY A 26 14.74 -5.87 6.43
CA GLY A 26 13.61 -6.42 7.20
C GLY A 26 13.69 -7.94 7.33
N VAL A 27 13.92 -8.63 6.23
CA VAL A 27 14.00 -10.09 6.19
C VAL A 27 15.20 -10.61 6.97
N ASN A 28 16.40 -10.08 6.70
CA ASN A 28 17.63 -10.64 7.28
C ASN A 28 17.88 -10.21 8.72
N ALA A 29 17.53 -8.97 9.09
CA ALA A 29 17.79 -8.45 10.43
C ALA A 29 16.72 -8.85 11.46
N PHE A 30 15.48 -9.13 11.01
CA PHE A 30 14.36 -9.37 11.93
C PHE A 30 13.65 -10.71 11.69
N ILE A 31 13.30 -11.02 10.42
CA ILE A 31 12.42 -12.16 10.13
C ILE A 31 13.17 -13.49 10.28
N ILE A 32 14.32 -13.60 9.61
CA ILE A 32 15.13 -14.85 9.66
C ILE A 32 15.60 -15.17 11.08
N PRO A 33 16.16 -14.21 11.87
CA PRO A 33 16.61 -14.49 13.23
C PRO A 33 15.50 -14.95 14.19
N ALA A 34 14.27 -14.49 13.96
CA ALA A 34 13.10 -14.84 14.77
C ALA A 34 12.30 -16.04 14.20
N ASN A 35 12.79 -16.70 13.16
CA ASN A 35 12.08 -17.79 12.48
C ASN A 35 10.63 -17.43 12.12
N LEU A 36 10.41 -16.21 11.64
CA LEU A 36 9.09 -15.74 11.19
C LEU A 36 8.87 -16.11 9.72
N GLY A 37 7.60 -16.20 9.33
CA GLY A 37 7.20 -16.38 7.94
C GLY A 37 6.97 -15.05 7.22
N GLU A 38 6.67 -15.13 5.94
CA GLU A 38 6.24 -14.03 5.09
C GLU A 38 5.27 -14.55 4.02
N GLY A 39 4.58 -13.65 3.33
CA GLY A 39 3.78 -13.98 2.14
C GLY A 39 4.63 -14.03 0.86
N GLY A 40 3.98 -14.30 -0.26
CA GLY A 40 4.60 -14.21 -1.58
C GLY A 40 5.76 -15.18 -1.82
N THR A 41 6.60 -14.84 -2.79
CA THR A 41 7.77 -15.67 -3.14
C THR A 41 8.87 -15.61 -2.09
N VAL A 42 8.98 -14.54 -1.33
CA VAL A 42 9.91 -14.49 -0.19
C VAL A 42 9.48 -15.48 0.87
N GLY A 43 8.17 -15.57 1.17
CA GLY A 43 7.63 -16.58 2.08
C GLY A 43 7.94 -18.00 1.63
N ILE A 44 7.74 -18.33 0.35
CA ILE A 44 8.13 -19.65 -0.18
C ILE A 44 9.64 -19.89 0.02
N SER A 45 10.47 -18.88 -0.26
CA SER A 45 11.92 -19.01 -0.12
C SER A 45 12.38 -19.15 1.35
N LEU A 46 11.70 -18.49 2.29
CA LEU A 46 11.94 -18.66 3.72
C LEU A 46 11.55 -20.06 4.19
N ASN A 47 10.43 -20.59 3.72
CA ASN A 47 10.03 -21.96 4.02
C ASN A 47 11.08 -22.97 3.53
N LEU A 48 11.61 -22.77 2.33
CA LEU A 48 12.74 -23.58 1.80
C LEU A 48 14.04 -23.37 2.59
N LYS A 49 14.28 -22.19 3.14
CA LYS A 49 15.41 -21.96 4.05
C LYS A 49 15.25 -22.73 5.34
N TYR A 50 14.10 -22.70 5.96
CA TYR A 50 13.85 -23.38 7.24
C TYR A 50 13.83 -24.92 7.10
N THR A 51 13.40 -25.44 5.95
CA THR A 51 13.34 -26.90 5.69
C THR A 51 14.63 -27.46 5.09
N LEU A 52 15.22 -26.78 4.11
CA LEU A 52 16.31 -27.30 3.29
C LEU A 52 17.62 -26.51 3.44
N GLY A 53 17.64 -25.42 4.21
CA GLY A 53 18.80 -24.54 4.36
C GLY A 53 19.16 -23.73 3.11
N LEU A 54 18.26 -23.63 2.12
CA LEU A 54 18.53 -22.92 0.88
C LEU A 54 18.55 -21.38 1.08
N SER A 55 19.41 -20.68 0.33
CA SER A 55 19.49 -19.22 0.38
C SER A 55 18.20 -18.56 -0.13
N PRO A 56 17.52 -17.70 0.66
CA PRO A 56 16.32 -16.99 0.21
C PRO A 56 16.59 -16.07 -0.98
N ALA A 57 17.79 -15.49 -1.08
CA ALA A 57 18.17 -14.64 -2.18
C ALA A 57 18.14 -15.41 -3.51
N LEU A 58 18.70 -16.62 -3.53
CA LEU A 58 18.77 -17.45 -4.74
C LEU A 58 17.41 -18.08 -5.08
N THR A 59 16.72 -18.65 -4.08
CA THR A 59 15.45 -19.34 -4.31
C THR A 59 14.35 -18.37 -4.72
N SER A 60 14.23 -17.21 -4.08
CA SER A 60 13.25 -16.18 -4.48
C SER A 60 13.55 -15.65 -5.89
N PHE A 61 14.83 -15.46 -6.25
CA PHE A 61 15.22 -15.04 -7.58
C PHE A 61 14.75 -16.04 -8.65
N ILE A 62 15.08 -17.31 -8.48
CA ILE A 62 14.72 -18.37 -9.45
C ILE A 62 13.19 -18.46 -9.60
N ILE A 63 12.46 -18.51 -8.49
CA ILE A 63 11.00 -18.59 -8.51
C ILE A 63 10.41 -17.38 -9.23
N ASN A 64 10.88 -16.17 -8.92
CA ASN A 64 10.39 -14.94 -9.53
C ASN A 64 10.68 -14.87 -11.02
N ILE A 65 11.87 -15.28 -11.48
CA ILE A 65 12.20 -15.30 -12.91
C ILE A 65 11.28 -16.25 -13.66
N ILE A 66 11.04 -17.45 -13.13
CA ILE A 66 10.11 -18.42 -13.74
C ILE A 66 8.70 -17.82 -13.83
N LEU A 67 8.21 -17.23 -12.75
CA LEU A 67 6.86 -16.65 -12.70
C LEU A 67 6.71 -15.42 -13.60
N ILE A 68 7.74 -14.57 -13.70
CA ILE A 68 7.74 -13.45 -14.65
C ILE A 68 7.76 -13.97 -16.09
N ALA A 69 8.56 -14.97 -16.40
CA ALA A 69 8.61 -15.55 -17.75
C ALA A 69 7.24 -16.12 -18.17
N VAL A 70 6.56 -16.85 -17.28
CA VAL A 70 5.21 -17.39 -17.51
C VAL A 70 4.18 -16.25 -17.61
N GLY A 71 4.28 -15.26 -16.75
CA GLY A 71 3.33 -14.15 -16.63
C GLY A 71 3.60 -12.95 -17.53
N TRP A 72 4.65 -12.97 -18.36
CA TRP A 72 5.09 -11.82 -19.14
C TRP A 72 3.99 -11.13 -19.96
N LYS A 73 3.10 -11.92 -20.57
CA LYS A 73 1.96 -11.42 -21.39
C LYS A 73 0.78 -10.88 -20.57
N TYR A 74 0.80 -11.04 -19.26
CA TYR A 74 -0.26 -10.57 -18.35
C TYR A 74 0.12 -9.26 -17.63
N LEU A 75 1.39 -8.86 -17.73
CA LEU A 75 1.90 -7.62 -17.19
C LEU A 75 1.96 -6.54 -18.27
N SER A 76 1.71 -5.28 -17.92
CA SER A 76 2.05 -4.17 -18.81
C SER A 76 3.57 -4.13 -19.03
N LYS A 77 4.03 -3.71 -20.22
CA LYS A 77 5.47 -3.61 -20.51
C LYS A 77 6.25 -2.81 -19.46
N THR A 78 5.67 -1.70 -18.99
CA THR A 78 6.28 -0.84 -17.97
C THR A 78 6.37 -1.56 -16.62
N THR A 79 5.30 -2.20 -16.19
CA THR A 79 5.28 -2.99 -14.94
C THR A 79 6.25 -4.15 -15.01
N ALA A 80 6.29 -4.88 -16.13
CA ALA A 80 7.21 -6.01 -16.31
C ALA A 80 8.69 -5.60 -16.18
N ILE A 81 9.08 -4.47 -16.79
CA ILE A 81 10.46 -3.95 -16.70
C ILE A 81 10.79 -3.56 -15.26
N TYR A 82 9.93 -2.80 -14.58
CA TYR A 82 10.18 -2.41 -13.19
C TYR A 82 10.17 -3.63 -12.25
N THR A 83 9.27 -4.59 -12.48
CA THR A 83 9.25 -5.84 -11.69
C THR A 83 10.54 -6.65 -11.88
N LEU A 84 11.07 -6.70 -13.08
CA LEU A 84 12.37 -7.37 -13.33
C LEU A 84 13.50 -6.66 -12.56
N ILE A 85 13.55 -5.32 -12.61
CA ILE A 85 14.53 -4.53 -11.82
C ILE A 85 14.35 -4.81 -10.33
N THR A 86 13.12 -4.80 -9.83
CA THR A 86 12.79 -5.05 -8.42
C THR A 86 13.22 -6.44 -7.98
N VAL A 87 12.96 -7.48 -8.78
CA VAL A 87 13.33 -8.87 -8.45
C VAL A 87 14.86 -9.03 -8.41
N ILE A 88 15.58 -8.49 -9.38
CA ILE A 88 17.05 -8.51 -9.36
C ILE A 88 17.59 -7.76 -8.14
N ALA A 89 17.11 -6.55 -7.90
CA ALA A 89 17.53 -5.73 -6.77
C ALA A 89 17.20 -6.39 -5.41
N SER A 90 16.01 -6.98 -5.27
CA SER A 90 15.61 -7.71 -4.05
C SER A 90 16.56 -8.87 -3.75
N SER A 91 16.89 -9.69 -4.76
CA SER A 91 17.80 -10.81 -4.58
C SER A 91 19.22 -10.35 -4.24
N VAL A 92 19.70 -9.27 -4.86
CA VAL A 92 21.01 -8.68 -4.54
C VAL A 92 21.02 -8.16 -3.11
N TRP A 93 19.99 -7.42 -2.69
CA TRP A 93 19.92 -6.89 -1.32
C TRP A 93 19.76 -7.99 -0.29
N LEU A 94 18.95 -9.02 -0.54
CA LEU A 94 18.84 -10.20 0.34
C LEU A 94 20.20 -10.86 0.54
N ALA A 95 21.01 -10.98 -0.52
CA ALA A 95 22.36 -11.53 -0.41
C ALA A 95 23.32 -10.59 0.35
N LEU A 96 23.33 -9.29 0.02
CA LEU A 96 24.24 -8.33 0.65
C LEU A 96 23.94 -8.05 2.12
N THR A 97 22.68 -8.18 2.52
CA THR A 97 22.25 -7.97 3.92
C THR A 97 22.20 -9.28 4.73
N GLU A 98 22.63 -10.40 4.20
CA GLU A 98 22.59 -11.71 4.87
C GLU A 98 23.29 -11.71 6.23
N SER A 99 24.35 -10.91 6.39
CA SER A 99 25.06 -10.75 7.66
C SER A 99 24.37 -9.81 8.67
N PHE A 100 23.27 -9.15 8.26
CA PHE A 100 22.55 -8.23 9.14
C PHE A 100 21.69 -9.03 10.10
N ASN A 101 22.10 -9.08 11.35
CA ASN A 101 21.37 -9.69 12.45
C ASN A 101 21.48 -8.79 13.68
N LEU A 102 20.34 -8.28 14.14
CA LEU A 102 20.30 -7.41 15.31
C LEU A 102 20.25 -8.17 16.64
N HIS A 103 20.19 -9.53 16.60
CA HIS A 103 20.16 -10.40 17.79
C HIS A 103 19.14 -9.95 18.86
N LEU A 104 17.97 -9.46 18.43
CA LEU A 104 16.90 -9.09 19.35
C LEU A 104 16.27 -10.34 19.95
N GLN A 105 16.14 -10.37 21.29
CA GLN A 105 15.61 -11.54 22.01
C GLN A 105 14.09 -11.69 21.95
N SER A 106 13.37 -10.67 21.47
CA SER A 106 11.92 -10.66 21.44
C SER A 106 11.39 -10.82 20.01
N ASP A 107 10.76 -11.96 19.72
CA ASP A 107 10.14 -12.22 18.42
C ASP A 107 8.96 -11.31 18.14
N PHE A 108 8.30 -10.82 19.18
CA PHE A 108 7.27 -9.77 19.05
C PHE A 108 7.87 -8.45 18.54
N ILE A 109 9.02 -8.02 19.06
CA ILE A 109 9.72 -6.82 18.57
C ILE A 109 10.20 -7.05 17.12
N ASN A 110 10.74 -8.23 16.83
CA ASN A 110 11.14 -8.63 15.48
C ASN A 110 9.97 -8.55 14.49
N SER A 111 8.78 -9.01 14.88
CA SER A 111 7.58 -8.97 14.04
C SER A 111 7.14 -7.53 13.73
N ILE A 112 7.21 -6.62 14.71
CA ILE A 112 6.83 -5.20 14.53
C ILE A 112 7.80 -4.50 13.58
N PHE A 113 9.08 -4.53 13.89
CA PHE A 113 10.08 -3.80 13.09
C PHE A 113 10.31 -4.46 11.73
N GLY A 114 10.38 -5.78 11.66
CA GLY A 114 10.43 -6.51 10.39
C GLY A 114 9.25 -6.17 9.50
N GLY A 115 8.03 -6.21 10.05
CA GLY A 115 6.81 -5.80 9.35
C GLY A 115 6.83 -4.36 8.87
N ALA A 116 7.35 -3.42 9.69
CA ALA A 116 7.47 -2.03 9.31
C ALA A 116 8.46 -1.82 8.15
N PHE A 117 9.66 -2.43 8.22
CA PHE A 117 10.65 -2.36 7.15
C PHE A 117 10.13 -2.96 5.83
N ILE A 118 9.52 -4.14 5.88
CA ILE A 118 8.96 -4.82 4.72
C ILE A 118 7.78 -4.00 4.15
N GLY A 119 6.87 -3.52 5.01
CA GLY A 119 5.71 -2.75 4.58
C GLY A 119 6.07 -1.44 3.91
N ILE A 120 6.99 -0.66 4.49
CA ILE A 120 7.50 0.58 3.89
C ILE A 120 8.19 0.26 2.56
N GLY A 121 9.04 -0.76 2.53
CA GLY A 121 9.75 -1.19 1.32
C GLY A 121 8.79 -1.60 0.20
N THR A 122 7.80 -2.42 0.51
CA THR A 122 6.74 -2.84 -0.44
C THR A 122 5.93 -1.64 -0.93
N GLY A 123 5.61 -0.69 -0.04
CA GLY A 123 4.94 0.55 -0.40
C GLY A 123 5.71 1.37 -1.44
N PHE A 124 7.04 1.49 -1.31
CA PHE A 124 7.88 2.14 -2.33
C PHE A 124 7.86 1.39 -3.66
N VAL A 125 7.98 0.07 -3.65
CA VAL A 125 7.94 -0.77 -4.86
C VAL A 125 6.62 -0.59 -5.61
N ILE A 126 5.48 -0.65 -4.91
CA ILE A 126 4.16 -0.48 -5.52
C ILE A 126 3.97 0.95 -6.06
N SER A 127 4.43 1.97 -5.30
CA SER A 127 4.40 3.37 -5.72
C SER A 127 5.24 3.63 -6.99
N ALA A 128 6.24 2.79 -7.27
CA ALA A 128 7.03 2.80 -8.51
C ALA A 128 6.33 2.12 -9.70
N ARG A 129 5.06 1.71 -9.58
CA ARG A 129 4.33 0.90 -10.58
C ARG A 129 4.98 -0.48 -10.83
N SER A 130 5.69 -0.98 -9.84
CA SER A 130 6.32 -2.30 -9.84
C SER A 130 5.54 -3.29 -8.97
N THR A 131 6.00 -4.51 -8.94
CA THR A 131 5.56 -5.56 -8.00
C THR A 131 6.79 -6.31 -7.47
N LEU A 132 6.63 -7.04 -6.38
CA LEU A 132 7.67 -7.94 -5.87
C LEU A 132 7.80 -9.24 -6.70
N GLY A 133 7.06 -9.34 -7.80
CA GLY A 133 6.99 -10.56 -8.63
C GLY A 133 6.04 -11.60 -8.05
N GLY A 134 6.32 -12.86 -8.32
CA GLY A 134 5.77 -14.00 -7.62
C GLY A 134 4.27 -14.18 -7.65
N THR A 135 3.68 -14.29 -6.47
CA THR A 135 2.24 -14.53 -6.28
C THR A 135 1.36 -13.49 -6.96
N SER A 136 1.84 -12.25 -7.11
CA SER A 136 1.10 -11.20 -7.81
C SER A 136 0.94 -11.47 -9.31
N VAL A 137 1.88 -12.19 -9.92
CA VAL A 137 1.77 -12.63 -11.33
C VAL A 137 0.73 -13.74 -11.43
N ILE A 138 0.77 -14.72 -10.53
CA ILE A 138 -0.21 -15.82 -10.47
C ILE A 138 -1.62 -15.24 -10.26
N ALA A 139 -1.78 -14.32 -9.32
CA ALA A 139 -3.06 -13.68 -9.03
C ALA A 139 -3.65 -12.94 -10.26
N LYS A 140 -2.81 -12.26 -11.05
CA LYS A 140 -3.25 -11.64 -12.31
C LYS A 140 -3.65 -12.65 -13.39
N ILE A 141 -3.01 -13.80 -13.41
CA ILE A 141 -3.40 -14.89 -14.32
C ILE A 141 -4.76 -15.45 -13.91
N ILE A 142 -4.98 -15.69 -12.61
CA ILE A 142 -6.27 -16.14 -12.07
C ILE A 142 -7.38 -15.14 -12.42
N ASP A 143 -7.18 -13.85 -12.13
CA ASP A 143 -8.13 -12.77 -12.44
C ASP A 143 -8.53 -12.74 -13.92
N LYS A 144 -7.58 -12.98 -14.82
CA LYS A 144 -7.85 -12.99 -16.25
C LYS A 144 -8.73 -14.16 -16.72
N TYR A 145 -8.62 -15.33 -16.11
CA TYR A 145 -9.31 -16.56 -16.55
C TYR A 145 -10.47 -16.96 -15.66
N THR A 146 -10.69 -16.25 -14.55
CA THR A 146 -11.78 -16.48 -13.61
C THR A 146 -12.43 -15.15 -13.23
N GLU A 147 -13.55 -15.21 -12.50
CA GLU A 147 -14.21 -14.01 -11.94
C GLU A 147 -13.57 -13.56 -10.60
N VAL A 148 -12.48 -14.22 -10.16
CA VAL A 148 -11.80 -13.94 -8.90
C VAL A 148 -10.88 -12.73 -9.07
N LYS A 149 -11.14 -11.65 -8.35
CA LYS A 149 -10.32 -10.43 -8.39
C LYS A 149 -8.88 -10.70 -7.96
N THR A 150 -7.91 -10.00 -8.56
CA THR A 150 -6.47 -10.11 -8.20
C THR A 150 -6.22 -10.06 -6.69
N SER A 151 -6.91 -9.17 -5.96
CA SER A 151 -6.74 -9.04 -4.50
C SER A 151 -7.22 -10.28 -3.73
N GLN A 152 -8.30 -10.91 -4.16
CA GLN A 152 -8.80 -12.14 -3.55
C GLN A 152 -7.86 -13.32 -3.82
N ALA A 153 -7.37 -13.44 -5.06
CA ALA A 153 -6.39 -14.46 -5.42
C ALA A 153 -5.09 -14.31 -4.63
N LEU A 154 -4.57 -13.08 -4.47
CA LEU A 154 -3.41 -12.79 -3.62
C LEU A 154 -3.64 -13.22 -2.18
N PHE A 155 -4.75 -12.81 -1.60
CA PHE A 155 -5.08 -13.16 -0.22
C PHE A 155 -5.12 -14.68 0.01
N VAL A 156 -5.71 -15.43 -0.92
CA VAL A 156 -5.75 -16.90 -0.83
C VAL A 156 -4.35 -17.50 -0.97
N LEU A 157 -3.55 -17.04 -1.95
CA LEU A 157 -2.19 -17.55 -2.16
C LEU A 157 -1.29 -17.26 -0.95
N ASP A 158 -1.31 -16.05 -0.44
CA ASP A 158 -0.49 -15.66 0.71
C ASP A 158 -0.96 -16.38 1.98
N THR A 159 -2.27 -16.58 2.17
CA THR A 159 -2.81 -17.39 3.28
C THR A 159 -2.31 -18.84 3.20
N LEU A 160 -2.30 -19.47 2.03
CA LEU A 160 -1.78 -20.82 1.86
C LEU A 160 -0.28 -20.92 2.17
N ILE A 161 0.49 -19.89 1.78
CA ILE A 161 1.92 -19.81 2.11
C ILE A 161 2.11 -19.69 3.62
N VAL A 162 1.35 -18.81 4.28
CA VAL A 162 1.42 -18.65 5.75
C VAL A 162 1.01 -19.94 6.47
N LEU A 163 -0.05 -20.61 6.01
CA LEU A 163 -0.45 -21.89 6.59
C LEU A 163 0.61 -22.98 6.41
N SER A 164 1.40 -22.94 5.32
CA SER A 164 2.50 -23.90 5.14
C SER A 164 3.60 -23.77 6.20
N PHE A 165 3.74 -22.61 6.83
CA PHE A 165 4.68 -22.41 7.94
C PHE A 165 4.31 -23.22 9.21
N LEU A 166 3.05 -23.63 9.39
CA LEU A 166 2.66 -24.52 10.49
C LEU A 166 3.43 -25.86 10.50
N ILE A 167 4.06 -26.22 9.38
CA ILE A 167 4.86 -27.46 9.26
C ILE A 167 6.33 -27.20 9.59
N THR A 168 6.79 -25.93 9.52
CA THR A 168 8.22 -25.59 9.50
C THR A 168 8.68 -24.74 10.67
N ILE A 169 7.78 -24.01 11.30
CA ILE A 169 8.05 -23.17 12.47
C ILE A 169 7.00 -23.41 13.56
N ASP A 170 7.31 -23.02 14.79
CA ASP A 170 6.41 -23.15 15.92
C ASP A 170 5.15 -22.28 15.75
N ILE A 171 4.04 -22.76 16.33
CA ILE A 171 2.74 -22.06 16.26
C ILE A 171 2.82 -20.61 16.77
N GLU A 172 3.63 -20.34 17.79
CA GLU A 172 3.85 -19.01 18.33
C GLU A 172 4.45 -18.09 17.27
N ASN A 173 5.44 -18.56 16.50
CA ASN A 173 6.07 -17.81 15.42
C ASN A 173 5.12 -17.59 14.23
N VAL A 174 4.19 -18.54 13.99
CA VAL A 174 3.11 -18.32 13.01
C VAL A 174 2.19 -17.19 13.47
N LEU A 175 1.84 -17.12 14.76
CA LEU A 175 1.03 -16.01 15.29
C LEU A 175 1.76 -14.66 15.19
N TYR A 176 3.06 -14.62 15.52
CA TYR A 176 3.86 -13.39 15.28
C TYR A 176 3.97 -13.04 13.81
N THR A 177 4.02 -14.02 12.92
CA THR A 177 3.98 -13.78 11.47
C THR A 177 2.67 -13.09 11.05
N ILE A 178 1.53 -13.50 11.59
CA ILE A 178 0.23 -12.85 11.31
C ILE A 178 0.24 -11.41 11.80
N VAL A 179 0.76 -11.14 13.00
CA VAL A 179 0.93 -9.76 13.52
C VAL A 179 1.84 -8.95 12.60
N MET A 180 2.95 -9.53 12.17
CA MET A 180 3.89 -8.89 11.23
C MET A 180 3.20 -8.52 9.91
N LEU A 181 2.43 -9.44 9.30
CA LEU A 181 1.73 -9.19 8.05
C LEU A 181 0.69 -8.09 8.17
N PHE A 182 0.02 -7.98 9.31
CA PHE A 182 -0.88 -6.85 9.60
C PHE A 182 -0.11 -5.52 9.61
N ILE A 183 1.08 -5.48 10.21
CA ILE A 183 1.93 -4.29 10.24
C ILE A 183 2.44 -3.95 8.83
N VAL A 184 2.86 -4.98 8.06
CA VAL A 184 3.24 -4.82 6.63
C VAL A 184 2.13 -4.11 5.87
N GLU A 185 0.89 -4.58 5.99
CA GLU A 185 -0.27 -3.98 5.30
C GLU A 185 -0.47 -2.51 5.70
N LYS A 186 -0.42 -2.19 7.00
CA LYS A 186 -0.63 -0.81 7.48
C LYS A 186 0.49 0.14 7.03
N CYS A 187 1.75 -0.29 7.15
CA CYS A 187 2.89 0.51 6.71
C CYS A 187 2.91 0.69 5.18
N MET A 188 2.59 -0.36 4.44
CA MET A 188 2.46 -0.30 2.98
C MET A 188 1.36 0.67 2.55
N ALA A 189 0.16 0.56 3.12
CA ALA A 189 -0.96 1.46 2.85
C ALA A 189 -0.57 2.91 3.15
N PHE A 190 0.07 3.17 4.29
CA PHE A 190 0.56 4.49 4.67
C PHE A 190 1.53 5.11 3.63
N VAL A 191 2.45 4.31 3.09
CA VAL A 191 3.38 4.79 2.04
C VAL A 191 2.66 5.05 0.72
N ILE A 192 1.71 4.19 0.33
CA ILE A 192 0.97 4.31 -0.94
C ILE A 192 0.00 5.50 -0.90
N GLU A 193 -0.77 5.64 0.17
CA GLU A 193 -1.75 6.71 0.35
C GLU A 193 -1.09 8.04 0.66
N GLY A 194 0.15 8.01 1.19
CA GLY A 194 0.92 9.18 1.60
C GLY A 194 0.47 9.75 2.93
N PHE A 195 1.20 10.80 3.38
CA PHE A 195 0.98 11.45 4.68
C PHE A 195 -0.30 12.29 4.76
N ASN A 196 -1.07 12.40 3.68
CA ASN A 196 -2.18 13.33 3.63
C ASN A 196 -3.35 12.77 2.81
N PRO A 197 -4.05 11.74 3.33
CA PRO A 197 -5.25 11.21 2.68
C PRO A 197 -6.28 12.32 2.47
N LYS A 198 -7.09 12.16 1.44
CA LYS A 198 -8.14 13.14 1.11
C LYS A 198 -9.45 12.72 1.73
N LYS A 199 -10.24 13.72 2.12
CA LYS A 199 -11.60 13.55 2.63
C LYS A 199 -12.57 14.32 1.76
N ALA A 200 -13.66 13.69 1.38
CA ALA A 200 -14.83 14.36 0.84
C ALA A 200 -15.78 14.66 1.99
N ILE A 201 -16.25 15.87 2.05
CA ILE A 201 -17.16 16.35 3.08
C ILE A 201 -18.43 16.80 2.39
N THR A 202 -19.54 16.25 2.81
CA THR A 202 -20.89 16.65 2.42
C THR A 202 -21.47 17.42 3.60
N ILE A 203 -21.89 18.65 3.38
CA ILE A 203 -22.42 19.55 4.41
C ILE A 203 -23.85 19.93 4.02
N ILE A 204 -24.80 19.76 4.93
CA ILE A 204 -26.18 20.18 4.78
C ILE A 204 -26.45 21.21 5.85
N SER A 205 -26.67 22.45 5.42
CA SER A 205 -26.90 23.63 6.26
C SER A 205 -27.69 24.67 5.50
N GLU A 206 -28.37 25.56 6.19
CA GLU A 206 -28.99 26.74 5.59
C GLU A 206 -27.96 27.81 5.23
N TYR A 207 -26.76 27.77 5.83
CA TYR A 207 -25.66 28.74 5.66
C TYR A 207 -24.58 28.24 4.70
N ASN A 208 -24.91 27.34 3.77
CA ASN A 208 -23.94 26.74 2.86
C ASN A 208 -23.20 27.76 1.97
N GLY A 209 -23.78 28.92 1.68
CA GLY A 209 -23.12 30.01 0.95
C GLY A 209 -21.94 30.58 1.74
N GLU A 210 -22.21 31.04 2.96
CA GLU A 210 -21.22 31.65 3.85
C GLU A 210 -20.13 30.62 4.25
N ILE A 211 -20.54 29.39 4.49
CA ILE A 211 -19.62 28.28 4.77
C ILE A 211 -18.69 28.05 3.58
N SER A 212 -19.22 28.05 2.35
CA SER A 212 -18.43 27.89 1.12
C SER A 212 -17.39 28.99 0.96
N ASP A 213 -17.80 30.25 1.14
CA ASP A 213 -16.92 31.42 1.00
C ASP A 213 -15.81 31.39 2.05
N GLN A 214 -16.14 31.05 3.28
CA GLN A 214 -15.14 30.95 4.36
C GLN A 214 -14.18 29.78 4.13
N ILE A 215 -14.66 28.62 3.65
CA ILE A 215 -13.80 27.50 3.28
C ILE A 215 -12.82 27.92 2.19
N HIS A 216 -13.31 28.59 1.15
CA HIS A 216 -12.44 29.07 0.05
C HIS A 216 -11.39 30.06 0.58
N TYR A 217 -11.81 31.03 1.36
CA TYR A 217 -10.91 32.04 1.94
C TYR A 217 -9.80 31.43 2.81
N GLU A 218 -10.19 30.52 3.73
CA GLU A 218 -9.24 29.97 4.72
C GLU A 218 -8.37 28.82 4.19
N THR A 219 -8.86 28.06 3.22
CA THR A 219 -8.19 26.81 2.80
C THR A 219 -7.76 26.82 1.34
N GLY A 220 -8.22 27.80 0.55
CA GLY A 220 -8.00 27.87 -0.89
C GLY A 220 -8.68 26.72 -1.66
N ARG A 221 -9.65 26.01 -1.05
CA ARG A 221 -10.35 24.89 -1.67
C ARG A 221 -11.65 25.35 -2.31
N GLY A 222 -11.86 24.88 -3.53
CA GLY A 222 -13.16 25.00 -4.18
C GLY A 222 -14.17 24.04 -3.58
N SER A 223 -15.43 24.42 -3.60
CA SER A 223 -16.55 23.60 -3.19
C SER A 223 -17.65 23.62 -4.26
N THR A 224 -18.58 22.70 -4.20
CA THR A 224 -19.71 22.61 -5.14
C THR A 224 -21.01 22.60 -4.36
N LEU A 225 -21.93 23.50 -4.70
CA LEU A 225 -23.29 23.50 -4.22
C LEU A 225 -24.14 22.60 -5.12
N LEU A 226 -24.77 21.59 -4.51
CA LEU A 226 -25.68 20.67 -5.17
C LEU A 226 -27.10 20.97 -4.71
N ASN A 227 -28.00 21.19 -5.62
CA ASN A 227 -29.43 21.37 -5.29
C ASN A 227 -30.05 20.01 -4.97
N GLY A 228 -30.71 19.91 -3.84
CA GLY A 228 -31.39 18.73 -3.38
C GLY A 228 -32.78 19.02 -2.86
N VAL A 229 -33.55 17.96 -2.57
CA VAL A 229 -34.85 18.06 -1.89
C VAL A 229 -34.82 17.14 -0.68
N GLY A 230 -35.13 17.67 0.48
CA GLY A 230 -35.24 16.91 1.73
C GLY A 230 -36.29 15.78 1.58
N GLY A 231 -35.88 14.55 1.83
CA GLY A 231 -36.77 13.38 1.64
C GLY A 231 -38.02 13.40 2.51
N TYR A 232 -37.90 13.88 3.74
CA TYR A 232 -38.99 13.94 4.71
C TYR A 232 -39.85 15.22 4.54
N GLU A 233 -39.23 16.40 4.65
CA GLU A 233 -39.95 17.68 4.62
C GLU A 233 -40.32 18.18 3.23
N ARG A 234 -39.76 17.54 2.18
CA ARG A 234 -39.96 17.95 0.77
C ARG A 234 -39.54 19.40 0.47
N ARG A 235 -38.71 19.99 1.34
CA ARG A 235 -38.14 21.33 1.13
C ARG A 235 -36.89 21.26 0.24
N GLN A 236 -36.70 22.30 -0.56
CA GLN A 236 -35.44 22.48 -1.29
C GLN A 236 -34.33 22.73 -0.28
N THR A 237 -33.20 22.05 -0.46
CA THR A 237 -32.00 22.23 0.37
C THR A 237 -30.78 22.22 -0.53
N ASN A 238 -29.77 22.98 -0.16
CA ASN A 238 -28.48 22.94 -0.84
C ASN A 238 -27.54 22.03 -0.05
N VAL A 239 -26.78 21.23 -0.77
CA VAL A 239 -25.73 20.38 -0.21
C VAL A 239 -24.39 20.93 -0.66
N LEU A 240 -23.53 21.29 0.27
CA LEU A 240 -22.18 21.73 -0.01
C LEU A 240 -21.25 20.51 -0.03
N TYR A 241 -20.58 20.30 -1.17
CA TYR A 241 -19.59 19.24 -1.34
C TYR A 241 -18.20 19.84 -1.48
N VAL A 242 -17.26 19.41 -0.63
CA VAL A 242 -15.87 19.86 -0.68
C VAL A 242 -14.92 18.71 -0.46
N VAL A 243 -13.80 18.70 -1.19
CA VAL A 243 -12.73 17.72 -1.01
C VAL A 243 -11.50 18.43 -0.46
N VAL A 244 -11.01 17.94 0.67
CA VAL A 244 -9.86 18.53 1.38
C VAL A 244 -8.86 17.46 1.79
N PRO A 245 -7.58 17.81 1.97
CA PRO A 245 -6.64 16.92 2.63
C PRO A 245 -6.96 16.79 4.13
N GLN A 246 -6.61 15.65 4.72
CA GLN A 246 -6.89 15.31 6.12
C GLN A 246 -6.46 16.40 7.12
N ASN A 247 -5.32 17.06 6.87
CA ASN A 247 -4.82 18.12 7.74
C ASN A 247 -5.70 19.37 7.77
N GLN A 248 -6.58 19.58 6.78
CA GLN A 248 -7.51 20.69 6.74
C GLN A 248 -8.89 20.34 7.37
N LEU A 249 -9.17 19.07 7.63
CA LEU A 249 -10.47 18.59 8.11
C LEU A 249 -10.92 19.29 9.42
N ALA A 250 -10.01 19.43 10.38
CA ALA A 250 -10.32 20.08 11.66
C ALA A 250 -10.71 21.54 11.47
N ARG A 251 -10.12 22.23 10.49
CA ARG A 251 -10.44 23.61 10.13
C ARG A 251 -11.84 23.71 9.53
N ILE A 252 -12.17 22.81 8.59
CA ILE A 252 -13.51 22.76 8.00
C ILE A 252 -14.57 22.55 9.07
N LYS A 253 -14.37 21.60 10.01
CA LYS A 253 -15.31 21.39 11.12
C LYS A 253 -15.52 22.64 11.96
N LYS A 254 -14.46 23.41 12.22
CA LYS A 254 -14.57 24.68 12.96
C LYS A 254 -15.35 25.73 12.19
N ILE A 255 -15.10 25.89 10.90
CA ILE A 255 -15.82 26.83 10.04
C ILE A 255 -17.32 26.50 10.05
N VAL A 256 -17.66 25.24 9.80
CA VAL A 256 -19.08 24.82 9.76
C VAL A 256 -19.75 25.08 11.11
N ASN A 257 -19.14 24.64 12.20
CA ASN A 257 -19.73 24.83 13.54
C ASN A 257 -19.87 26.29 13.96
N ALA A 258 -19.03 27.17 13.43
CA ALA A 258 -19.10 28.62 13.71
C ALA A 258 -20.29 29.30 13.00
N HIS A 259 -20.70 28.80 11.82
CA HIS A 259 -21.82 29.32 11.04
C HIS A 259 -23.12 28.61 11.38
N ASP A 260 -23.07 27.30 11.62
CA ASP A 260 -24.21 26.47 11.93
C ASP A 260 -23.83 25.30 12.83
N SER A 261 -24.16 25.42 14.12
CA SER A 261 -23.91 24.34 15.09
C SER A 261 -24.79 23.10 14.88
N ASN A 262 -25.88 23.23 14.10
CA ASN A 262 -26.81 22.15 13.78
C ASN A 262 -26.57 21.56 12.37
N ALA A 263 -25.56 22.02 11.66
CA ALA A 263 -25.22 21.51 10.34
C ALA A 263 -24.96 19.99 10.36
N PHE A 264 -25.45 19.29 9.35
CA PHE A 264 -25.21 17.87 9.20
C PHE A 264 -23.98 17.64 8.27
N LEU A 265 -22.95 16.97 8.82
CA LEU A 265 -21.72 16.68 8.10
C LEU A 265 -21.53 15.18 7.91
N VAL A 266 -21.28 14.78 6.66
CA VAL A 266 -20.83 13.42 6.32
C VAL A 266 -19.42 13.49 5.77
N ILE A 267 -18.51 12.69 6.31
CA ILE A 267 -17.10 12.67 5.93
C ILE A 267 -16.77 11.30 5.39
N HIS A 268 -16.29 11.25 4.13
CA HIS A 268 -15.88 10.04 3.47
C HIS A 268 -14.38 10.04 3.18
N ASP A 269 -13.76 8.87 3.24
CA ASP A 269 -12.43 8.67 2.69
C ASP A 269 -12.47 8.65 1.16
N VAL A 270 -11.54 9.37 0.53
CA VAL A 270 -11.43 9.42 -0.92
C VAL A 270 -10.08 8.84 -1.31
N ARG A 271 -10.10 7.80 -2.15
CA ARG A 271 -8.86 7.15 -2.61
C ARG A 271 -8.06 8.04 -3.54
N ASP A 272 -8.72 8.51 -4.63
CA ASP A 272 -8.06 9.29 -5.65
C ASP A 272 -8.83 10.58 -5.94
N VAL A 273 -8.10 11.70 -5.96
CA VAL A 273 -8.63 12.99 -6.37
C VAL A 273 -7.71 13.55 -7.43
N LEU A 274 -8.25 13.68 -8.65
CA LEU A 274 -7.55 14.22 -9.81
C LEU A 274 -8.22 15.51 -10.26
N GLY A 275 -7.43 16.48 -10.70
CA GLY A 275 -7.95 17.73 -11.23
C GLY A 275 -7.32 18.97 -10.59
N ASN A 276 -7.95 20.14 -10.83
CA ASN A 276 -7.44 21.43 -10.33
C ASN A 276 -7.38 21.46 -8.80
N GLY A 277 -6.24 21.86 -8.26
CA GLY A 277 -5.98 21.89 -6.81
C GLY A 277 -5.50 20.56 -6.22
N PHE A 278 -5.45 19.49 -7.02
CA PHE A 278 -4.95 18.15 -6.66
C PHE A 278 -3.97 17.62 -7.72
N MET A 279 -3.73 16.31 -7.75
CA MET A 279 -2.88 15.72 -8.79
C MET A 279 -3.49 15.92 -10.18
N LYS A 280 -2.66 16.32 -11.15
CA LYS A 280 -3.11 16.44 -12.56
C LYS A 280 -3.35 15.05 -13.13
N MET A 281 -4.46 14.88 -13.86
CA MET A 281 -4.66 13.73 -14.73
C MET A 281 -3.47 13.62 -15.70
N GLN A 282 -2.84 12.45 -15.73
CA GLN A 282 -1.74 12.14 -16.66
C GLN A 282 -2.26 11.31 -17.83
#